data_57e697a5a8afe556559f246eb7a10d36
#
_entry.id   57e697a5a8afe556559f246eb7a10d36
#
_cell.length_a   1.000
_cell.length_b   1.000
_cell.length_c   1.000
_cell.angle_alpha   90.00
_cell.angle_beta   90.00
_cell.angle_gamma   90.00
#
_symmetry.space_group_name_H-M   'P 1'
#
loop_
_entity.id
_entity.type
_entity.pdbx_description
1 polymer ?
#
loop_
_entity_poly.entity_id
_entity_poly.type
_entity_poly.pdbx_seq_one_letter_code
_entity_poly.pdbx_strand_id
1 'polypeptide(L)'
;MRMLALAVAAAWAFAAAAQPHSAGECREGGDFIRNAALARDAGATREFFVGRLEDDLLTIRAFPPALRWFAHDSADEAFLRAEVHAVFDAPSESELHRDAFLERCARRAERLARSGGST
;
A
#
# COMPACT_ATOMS: atom_id res chain seq x y z
N MET A 1 -37.00 -37.74 23.56
CA MET A 1 -36.77 -36.83 22.44
C MET A 1 -35.65 -35.92 22.74
N ARG A 2 -34.54 -36.09 22.08
CA ARG A 2 -33.40 -35.24 22.25
C ARG A 2 -33.32 -34.26 21.11
N MET A 3 -33.56 -32.99 21.38
CA MET A 3 -33.28 -31.94 20.42
C MET A 3 -31.77 -31.70 20.40
N LEU A 4 -31.13 -32.11 19.32
CA LEU A 4 -29.78 -31.69 19.02
C LEU A 4 -29.86 -30.25 18.53
N ALA A 5 -29.57 -29.32 19.43
CA ALA A 5 -29.31 -27.95 19.02
C ALA A 5 -27.95 -27.95 18.31
N LEU A 6 -27.99 -28.00 16.99
CA LEU A 6 -26.80 -27.66 16.18
C LEU A 6 -26.55 -26.18 16.38
N ALA A 7 -25.62 -25.88 17.26
CA ALA A 7 -25.02 -24.55 17.31
C ALA A 7 -24.21 -24.41 16.02
N VAL A 8 -24.80 -23.81 15.03
CA VAL A 8 -24.06 -23.33 13.86
C VAL A 8 -23.21 -22.18 14.36
N ALA A 9 -21.97 -22.47 14.73
CA ALA A 9 -20.99 -21.43 14.90
C ALA A 9 -20.77 -20.81 13.51
N ALA A 10 -21.50 -19.72 13.23
CA ALA A 10 -21.21 -18.89 12.09
C ALA A 10 -19.81 -18.32 12.33
N ALA A 11 -18.81 -18.92 11.70
CA ALA A 11 -17.50 -18.30 11.62
C ALA A 11 -17.67 -17.04 10.76
N TRP A 12 -17.82 -15.92 11.41
CA TRP A 12 -17.78 -14.62 10.76
C TRP A 12 -16.33 -14.40 10.34
N ALA A 13 -16.01 -14.81 9.10
CA ALA A 13 -14.80 -14.35 8.49
C ALA A 13 -14.97 -12.85 8.27
N PHE A 14 -14.51 -12.06 9.23
CA PHE A 14 -14.29 -10.65 8.99
C PHE A 14 -13.15 -10.56 7.96
N ALA A 15 -13.52 -10.47 6.67
CA ALA A 15 -12.61 -9.91 5.71
C ALA A 15 -12.27 -8.53 6.25
N ALA A 16 -11.04 -8.37 6.78
CA ALA A 16 -10.58 -7.08 7.22
C ALA A 16 -10.71 -6.15 6.02
N ALA A 17 -11.67 -5.22 6.07
CA ALA A 17 -11.77 -4.17 5.08
C ALA A 17 -10.43 -3.46 5.04
N ALA A 18 -9.84 -3.28 3.85
CA ALA A 18 -8.61 -2.55 3.67
C ALA A 18 -8.77 -1.17 4.31
N GLN A 19 -7.94 -0.86 5.29
CA GLN A 19 -7.96 0.44 5.96
C GLN A 19 -7.43 1.49 4.99
N PRO A 20 -8.19 2.57 4.74
CA PRO A 20 -7.67 3.65 3.91
C PRO A 20 -6.46 4.30 4.59
N HIS A 21 -5.46 4.67 3.80
CA HIS A 21 -4.31 5.38 4.32
C HIS A 21 -4.70 6.75 4.86
N SER A 22 -4.10 7.13 5.98
CA SER A 22 -4.20 8.49 6.50
C SER A 22 -3.42 9.47 5.62
N ALA A 23 -3.68 10.76 5.78
CA ALA A 23 -2.90 11.81 5.11
C ALA A 23 -1.40 11.71 5.46
N GLY A 24 -1.07 11.33 6.70
CA GLY A 24 0.31 11.11 7.14
C GLY A 24 0.97 9.95 6.42
N GLU A 25 0.27 8.84 6.29
CA GLU A 25 0.76 7.67 5.55
C GLU A 25 0.95 7.97 4.06
N CYS A 26 0.04 8.72 3.45
CA CYS A 26 0.21 9.19 2.07
C CYS A 26 1.46 10.07 1.92
N ARG A 27 1.74 10.96 2.89
CA ARG A 27 2.97 11.77 2.87
C ARG A 27 4.22 10.91 2.97
N GLU A 28 4.23 9.93 3.85
CA GLU A 28 5.37 8.99 3.98
C GLU A 28 5.60 8.20 2.70
N GLY A 29 4.53 7.70 2.08
CA GLY A 29 4.60 7.04 0.78
C GLY A 29 5.10 7.99 -0.31
N GLY A 30 4.64 9.23 -0.30
CA GLY A 30 5.08 10.27 -1.23
C GLY A 30 6.58 10.57 -1.10
N ASP A 31 7.08 10.65 0.12
CA ASP A 31 8.51 10.84 0.38
C ASP A 31 9.33 9.65 -0.13
N PHE A 32 8.81 8.44 0.02
CA PHE A 32 9.44 7.24 -0.54
C PHE A 32 9.50 7.29 -2.07
N ILE A 33 8.44 7.70 -2.74
CA ILE A 33 8.40 7.85 -4.21
C ILE A 33 9.36 8.95 -4.68
N ARG A 34 9.42 10.07 -3.96
CA ARG A 34 10.42 11.11 -4.21
C ARG A 34 11.84 10.54 -4.11
N ASN A 35 12.12 9.76 -3.08
CA ASN A 35 13.42 9.12 -2.90
C ASN A 35 13.75 8.12 -4.01
N ALA A 36 12.77 7.42 -4.53
CA ALA A 36 12.93 6.56 -5.70
C ALA A 36 13.38 7.37 -6.94
N ALA A 37 12.76 8.51 -7.17
CA ALA A 37 13.13 9.40 -8.27
C ALA A 37 14.54 9.99 -8.08
N LEU A 38 14.89 10.38 -6.86
CA LEU A 38 16.24 10.86 -6.55
C LEU A 38 17.30 9.76 -6.73
N ALA A 39 16.99 8.51 -6.34
CA ALA A 39 17.88 7.37 -6.56
C ALA A 39 18.06 7.10 -8.05
N ARG A 40 16.99 7.13 -8.84
CA ARG A 40 17.03 7.03 -10.31
C ARG A 40 17.96 8.10 -10.89
N ASP A 41 17.81 9.35 -10.48
CA ASP A 41 18.60 10.48 -10.95
C ASP A 41 20.07 10.33 -10.57
N ALA A 42 20.35 9.66 -9.46
CA ALA A 42 21.71 9.34 -9.01
C ALA A 42 22.30 8.08 -9.68
N GLY A 43 21.57 7.45 -10.59
CA GLY A 43 22.03 6.32 -11.39
C GLY A 43 21.58 4.94 -10.92
N ALA A 44 20.72 4.84 -9.91
CA ALA A 44 20.15 3.56 -9.52
C ALA A 44 19.28 2.99 -10.64
N THR A 45 19.44 1.69 -10.92
CA THR A 45 18.60 1.00 -11.89
C THR A 45 17.25 0.63 -11.28
N ARG A 46 16.25 0.45 -12.16
CA ARG A 46 14.94 -0.07 -11.73
C ARG A 46 15.09 -1.40 -10.99
N GLU A 47 15.86 -2.32 -11.56
CA GLU A 47 16.07 -3.67 -11.00
C GLU A 47 16.67 -3.61 -9.60
N PHE A 48 17.63 -2.74 -9.39
CA PHE A 48 18.24 -2.56 -8.08
C PHE A 48 17.23 -2.00 -7.07
N PHE A 49 16.52 -0.93 -7.44
CA PHE A 49 15.57 -0.27 -6.53
C PHE A 49 14.38 -1.17 -6.21
N VAL A 50 13.80 -1.80 -7.22
CA VAL A 50 12.68 -2.74 -7.04
C VAL A 50 13.10 -3.97 -6.22
N GLY A 51 14.30 -4.49 -6.46
CA GLY A 51 14.85 -5.60 -5.66
C GLY A 51 14.96 -5.25 -4.17
N ARG A 52 15.42 -4.04 -3.85
CA ARG A 52 15.46 -3.54 -2.49
C ARG A 52 14.05 -3.41 -1.89
N LEU A 53 13.11 -2.88 -2.66
CA LEU A 53 11.71 -2.78 -2.22
C LEU A 53 11.14 -4.17 -1.90
N GLU A 54 11.37 -5.15 -2.76
CA GLU A 54 10.86 -6.52 -2.53
C GLU A 54 11.45 -7.14 -1.26
N ASP A 55 12.73 -6.94 -1.01
CA ASP A 55 13.39 -7.41 0.23
C ASP A 55 12.79 -6.73 1.46
N ASP A 56 12.57 -5.43 1.40
CA ASP A 56 11.96 -4.66 2.49
C ASP A 56 10.51 -5.09 2.75
N LEU A 57 9.74 -5.35 1.69
CA LEU A 57 8.36 -5.84 1.83
C LEU A 57 8.30 -7.22 2.48
N LEU A 58 9.24 -8.12 2.16
CA LEU A 58 9.35 -9.42 2.83
C LEU A 58 9.56 -9.25 4.34
N THR A 59 10.42 -8.33 4.74
CA THR A 59 10.68 -8.03 6.14
C THR A 59 9.45 -7.42 6.82
N ILE A 60 8.81 -6.49 6.14
CA ILE A 60 7.62 -5.78 6.64
C ILE A 60 6.45 -6.75 6.90
N ARG A 61 6.28 -7.77 6.05
CA ARG A 61 5.21 -8.78 6.21
C ARG A 61 5.32 -9.58 7.51
N ALA A 62 6.48 -9.61 8.15
CA ALA A 62 6.66 -10.25 9.45
C ALA A 62 5.95 -9.51 10.59
N PHE A 63 5.58 -8.26 10.38
CA PHE A 63 4.87 -7.44 11.37
C PHE A 63 3.36 -7.56 11.21
N PRO A 64 2.57 -7.31 12.29
CA PRO A 64 1.12 -7.18 12.18
C PRO A 64 0.74 -6.09 11.15
N PRO A 65 -0.37 -6.26 10.40
CA PRO A 65 -0.73 -5.32 9.32
C PRO A 65 -0.71 -3.84 9.71
N ALA A 66 -1.19 -3.50 10.90
CA ALA A 66 -1.23 -2.13 11.39
C ALA A 66 0.16 -1.49 11.59
N LEU A 67 1.21 -2.31 11.69
CA LEU A 67 2.59 -1.89 11.91
C LEU A 67 3.45 -1.96 10.64
N ARG A 68 2.85 -2.24 9.49
CA ARG A 68 3.57 -2.45 8.22
C ARG A 68 3.82 -1.17 7.43
N TRP A 69 4.06 -0.06 8.07
CA TRP A 69 4.27 1.20 7.39
C TRP A 69 3.11 1.50 6.40
N PHE A 70 3.38 1.80 5.14
CA PHE A 70 2.40 2.02 4.08
C PHE A 70 1.78 0.71 3.57
N ALA A 71 2.55 -0.37 3.54
CA ALA A 71 2.20 -1.64 2.91
C ALA A 71 1.47 -2.58 3.89
N HIS A 72 0.22 -2.24 4.25
CA HIS A 72 -0.55 -3.00 5.24
C HIS A 72 -1.02 -4.36 4.70
N ASP A 73 -1.27 -4.45 3.40
CA ASP A 73 -1.75 -5.66 2.74
C ASP A 73 -1.18 -5.80 1.33
N SER A 74 -1.52 -6.87 0.63
CA SER A 74 -1.03 -7.13 -0.72
C SER A 74 -1.48 -6.10 -1.75
N ALA A 75 -2.64 -5.49 -1.57
CA ALA A 75 -3.14 -4.43 -2.46
C ALA A 75 -2.33 -3.14 -2.31
N ASP A 76 -1.95 -2.79 -1.08
CA ASP A 76 -1.06 -1.67 -0.81
C ASP A 76 0.32 -1.90 -1.42
N GLU A 77 0.86 -3.13 -1.29
CA GLU A 77 2.14 -3.50 -1.89
C GLU A 77 2.10 -3.36 -3.41
N ALA A 78 1.02 -3.84 -4.05
CA ALA A 78 0.84 -3.74 -5.50
C ALA A 78 0.74 -2.28 -5.94
N PHE A 79 0.02 -1.44 -5.20
CA PHE A 79 -0.08 -0.01 -5.45
C PHE A 79 1.30 0.66 -5.38
N LEU A 80 2.06 0.37 -4.33
CA LEU A 80 3.39 0.94 -4.14
C LEU A 80 4.37 0.50 -5.25
N ARG A 81 4.34 -0.79 -5.65
CA ARG A 81 5.16 -1.29 -6.76
C ARG A 81 4.85 -0.56 -8.07
N ALA A 82 3.57 -0.40 -8.38
CA ALA A 82 3.16 0.31 -9.60
C ALA A 82 3.67 1.75 -9.61
N GLU A 83 3.60 2.43 -8.47
CA GLU A 83 4.09 3.79 -8.33
C GLU A 83 5.61 3.90 -8.48
N VAL A 84 6.36 2.93 -7.96
CA VAL A 84 7.82 2.86 -8.16
C VAL A 84 8.16 2.65 -9.63
N HIS A 85 7.47 1.72 -10.31
CA HIS A 85 7.70 1.50 -11.74
C HIS A 85 7.41 2.76 -12.56
N ALA A 86 6.36 3.51 -12.21
CA ALA A 86 6.04 4.77 -12.87
C ALA A 86 7.17 5.80 -12.77
N VAL A 87 7.89 5.82 -11.65
CA VAL A 87 9.06 6.69 -11.47
C VAL A 87 10.15 6.39 -12.51
N PHE A 88 10.40 5.11 -12.77
CA PHE A 88 11.43 4.70 -13.75
C PHE A 88 10.93 4.78 -15.20
N ASP A 89 9.62 4.70 -15.43
CA ASP A 89 9.02 4.80 -16.77
C ASP A 89 8.90 6.24 -17.25
N ALA A 90 8.73 7.21 -16.35
CA ALA A 90 8.52 8.61 -16.69
C ALA A 90 9.62 9.49 -16.09
N PRO A 91 10.46 10.13 -16.90
CA PRO A 91 11.59 10.95 -16.42
C PRO A 91 11.13 12.33 -15.92
N SER A 92 10.18 12.36 -15.01
CA SER A 92 9.72 13.59 -14.37
C SER A 92 10.57 13.90 -13.13
N GLU A 93 10.54 15.16 -12.69
CA GLU A 93 11.23 15.59 -11.49
C GLU A 93 10.66 14.90 -10.24
N SER A 94 11.52 14.72 -9.22
CA SER A 94 11.19 14.02 -7.99
C SER A 94 9.97 14.60 -7.27
N GLU A 95 9.84 15.92 -7.23
CA GLU A 95 8.72 16.59 -6.59
C GLU A 95 7.39 16.36 -7.34
N LEU A 96 7.43 16.30 -8.67
CA LEU A 96 6.25 15.99 -9.49
C LEU A 96 5.77 14.56 -9.25
N HIS A 97 6.68 13.61 -9.12
CA HIS A 97 6.33 12.23 -8.76
C HIS A 97 5.70 12.15 -7.37
N ARG A 98 6.28 12.87 -6.41
CA ARG A 98 5.74 12.97 -5.05
C ARG A 98 4.32 13.51 -5.06
N ASP A 99 4.10 14.65 -5.72
CA ASP A 99 2.79 15.31 -5.78
C ASP A 99 1.74 14.42 -6.46
N ALA A 100 2.11 13.77 -7.56
CA ALA A 100 1.24 12.84 -8.25
C ALA A 100 0.89 11.63 -7.39
N PHE A 101 1.84 11.11 -6.63
CA PHE A 101 1.58 10.03 -5.67
C PHE A 101 0.60 10.48 -4.58
N LEU A 102 0.81 11.66 -3.99
CA LEU A 102 -0.07 12.18 -2.94
C LEU A 102 -1.50 12.27 -3.42
N GLU A 103 -1.71 12.76 -4.64
CA GLU A 103 -3.04 12.86 -5.24
C GLU A 103 -3.69 11.50 -5.46
N ARG A 104 -2.95 10.53 -6.01
CA ARG A 104 -3.45 9.16 -6.22
C ARG A 104 -3.72 8.43 -4.91
N CYS A 105 -2.87 8.63 -3.92
CA CYS A 105 -3.04 8.05 -2.58
C CYS A 105 -4.32 8.57 -1.93
N ALA A 106 -4.57 9.89 -1.98
CA ALA A 106 -5.77 10.50 -1.45
C ALA A 106 -7.04 9.97 -2.15
N ARG A 107 -7.03 9.87 -3.47
CA ARG A 107 -8.16 9.32 -4.23
C ARG A 107 -8.41 7.86 -3.92
N ARG A 108 -7.34 7.07 -3.78
CA ARG A 108 -7.45 5.66 -3.38
C ARG A 108 -8.06 5.53 -1.98
N ALA A 109 -7.61 6.35 -1.03
CA ALA A 109 -8.15 6.36 0.32
C ALA A 109 -9.66 6.69 0.33
N GLU A 110 -10.10 7.64 -0.47
CA GLU A 110 -11.52 7.98 -0.63
C GLU A 110 -12.32 6.80 -1.18
N ARG A 111 -11.81 6.11 -2.21
CA ARG A 111 -12.49 4.94 -2.78
C ARG A 111 -12.63 3.82 -1.76
N LEU A 112 -11.58 3.54 -1.00
CA LEU A 112 -11.59 2.51 0.03
C LEU A 112 -12.56 2.86 1.16
N ALA A 113 -12.61 4.11 1.57
CA ALA A 113 -13.56 4.59 2.58
C ALA A 113 -15.01 4.44 2.11
N ARG A 114 -15.31 4.76 0.85
CA ARG A 114 -16.65 4.59 0.28
C ARG A 114 -17.04 3.10 0.18
N SER A 115 -16.12 2.23 -0.19
CA SER A 115 -16.35 0.78 -0.28
C SER A 115 -16.60 0.16 1.08
N GLY A 116 -15.94 0.63 2.13
CA GLY A 116 -16.14 0.16 3.50
C GLY A 116 -17.39 0.72 4.17
N GLY A 117 -17.95 1.82 3.66
CA GLY A 117 -19.12 2.50 4.20
C GLY A 117 -20.47 2.06 3.59
N SER A 118 -20.47 1.25 2.54
CA SER A 118 -21.71 0.74 1.92
C SER A 118 -22.15 -0.55 2.62
N THR A 119 -22.90 -0.42 3.63
CA THR A 119 -23.71 -1.51 4.19
C THR A 119 -25.09 -1.47 3.60
#